data_593bf01ffc40a6a72013215788120a68
#
_entry.id   593bf01ffc40a6a72013215788120a68
#
_cell.length_a   1.000
_cell.length_b   1.000
_cell.length_c   1.000
_cell.angle_alpha   90.00
_cell.angle_beta   90.00
_cell.angle_gamma   90.00
#
_symmetry.space_group_name_H-M   'P 1'
#
loop_
_entity.id
_entity.type
_entity.pdbx_description
1 polymer ?
#
loop_
_entity_poly.entity_id
_entity_poly.type
_entity_poly.pdbx_seq_one_letter_code
_entity_poly.pdbx_strand_id
1 'polypeptide(L)'
;GMATDTGAQQRQDMNKGGLNHKILVAYFSATGTTARAAEKLANVTGGELYAIVPAQPYTSADLDWNDKRSRSSGEMNAPKSRPAIKGRKENIADYDVIFIGYPIWWDLAPRIINTFIESHDLKGKTVIPFATSGGSTLAGSAAALKKTYPALNWREGRLLNRADEKSIRNWVDNCKL
;
A
#
# COMPACT_ATOMS: atom_id res chain seq x y z
N GLY A 1 -32.70 -12.07 -1.09
CA GLY A 1 -31.39 -12.05 -1.13
C GLY A 1 -30.84 -10.77 -1.61
N MET A 2 -31.29 -10.33 -2.69
CA MET A 2 -30.70 -9.11 -3.23
C MET A 2 -30.91 -7.93 -2.34
N ALA A 3 -32.01 -7.89 -1.66
CA ALA A 3 -32.30 -6.75 -0.79
C ALA A 3 -31.36 -6.70 0.40
N THR A 4 -30.84 -7.82 0.82
CA THR A 4 -30.05 -7.87 2.04
C THR A 4 -28.69 -7.23 1.90
N ASP A 5 -28.15 -7.18 0.71
CA ASP A 5 -26.83 -6.62 0.52
C ASP A 5 -26.86 -5.20 0.00
N THR A 6 -28.03 -4.60 0.00
CA THR A 6 -28.23 -3.34 -0.70
C THR A 6 -27.28 -2.26 -0.25
N GLY A 7 -27.09 -2.10 1.06
CA GLY A 7 -26.24 -1.02 1.57
C GLY A 7 -24.82 -1.13 1.09
N ALA A 8 -24.19 -2.25 1.34
CA ALA A 8 -22.79 -2.45 0.99
C ALA A 8 -22.61 -2.58 -0.51
N GLN A 9 -23.46 -3.34 -1.17
CA GLN A 9 -23.32 -3.57 -2.59
C GLN A 9 -23.56 -2.29 -3.40
N GLN A 10 -24.60 -1.55 -3.06
CA GLN A 10 -24.89 -0.31 -3.75
C GLN A 10 -23.78 0.72 -3.57
N ARG A 11 -23.24 0.79 -2.36
CA ARG A 11 -22.13 1.71 -2.11
C ARG A 11 -20.90 1.33 -2.93
N GLN A 12 -20.59 0.04 -3.03
CA GLN A 12 -19.46 -0.40 -3.84
C GLN A 12 -19.69 -0.06 -5.30
N ASP A 13 -20.86 -0.31 -5.80
CA ASP A 13 -21.17 -0.03 -7.20
C ASP A 13 -21.05 1.45 -7.50
N MET A 14 -21.55 2.29 -6.60
CA MET A 14 -21.46 3.73 -6.77
C MET A 14 -20.03 4.23 -6.71
N ASN A 15 -19.23 3.72 -5.77
CA ASN A 15 -17.84 4.12 -5.62
C ASN A 15 -17.02 3.74 -6.83
N LYS A 16 -17.37 2.66 -7.48
CA LYS A 16 -16.64 2.18 -8.64
C LYS A 16 -17.09 2.81 -9.94
N GLY A 17 -18.06 3.72 -9.88
CA GLY A 17 -18.52 4.39 -11.08
C GLY A 17 -19.00 3.45 -12.15
N GLY A 18 -19.66 2.34 -11.78
CA GLY A 18 -20.11 1.33 -12.72
C GLY A 18 -19.10 0.24 -13.00
N LEU A 19 -17.86 0.42 -12.57
CA LEU A 19 -16.84 -0.62 -12.67
C LEU A 19 -17.01 -1.56 -11.47
N ASN A 20 -16.91 -2.84 -11.70
CA ASN A 20 -17.12 -3.82 -10.63
C ASN A 20 -15.79 -4.27 -10.04
N HIS A 21 -14.96 -3.30 -9.67
CA HIS A 21 -13.66 -3.60 -9.06
C HIS A 21 -13.79 -3.68 -7.55
N LYS A 22 -13.17 -4.69 -6.98
CA LYS A 22 -13.00 -4.79 -5.55
C LYS A 22 -11.61 -4.28 -5.21
N ILE A 23 -11.54 -3.36 -4.26
CA ILE A 23 -10.32 -2.60 -3.95
C ILE A 23 -9.79 -2.97 -2.59
N LEU A 24 -8.49 -3.27 -2.52
CA LEU A 24 -7.78 -3.48 -1.27
C LEU A 24 -6.79 -2.34 -1.07
N VAL A 25 -6.76 -1.78 0.13
CA VAL A 25 -5.76 -0.78 0.52
C VAL A 25 -4.84 -1.44 1.54
N ALA A 26 -3.75 -2.00 1.03
CA ALA A 26 -2.75 -2.67 1.86
C ALA A 26 -1.67 -1.67 2.24
N TYR A 27 -1.21 -1.70 3.49
CA TYR A 27 -0.21 -0.73 3.91
C TYR A 27 0.64 -1.26 5.04
N PHE A 28 1.88 -0.78 5.09
CA PHE A 28 2.75 -0.92 6.26
C PHE A 28 2.94 0.46 6.87
N SER A 29 2.75 0.56 8.18
CA SER A 29 2.93 1.83 8.88
C SER A 29 3.78 1.60 10.13
N ALA A 30 4.88 2.36 10.25
CA ALA A 30 5.77 2.22 11.39
C ALA A 30 5.38 3.14 12.54
N THR A 31 4.88 4.35 12.23
CA THR A 31 4.62 5.37 13.24
C THR A 31 3.18 5.90 13.20
N GLY A 32 2.34 5.36 12.34
CA GLY A 32 0.94 5.76 12.22
C GLY A 32 0.64 6.71 11.08
N THR A 33 1.64 7.34 10.49
CA THR A 33 1.42 8.31 9.42
C THR A 33 0.85 7.64 8.16
N THR A 34 1.45 6.54 7.75
CA THR A 34 0.96 5.80 6.58
C THR A 34 -0.42 5.20 6.85
N ALA A 35 -0.67 4.75 8.09
CA ALA A 35 -1.98 4.21 8.45
C ALA A 35 -3.07 5.26 8.26
N ARG A 36 -2.83 6.50 8.68
CA ARG A 36 -3.81 7.57 8.52
C ARG A 36 -4.07 7.87 7.04
N ALA A 37 -3.03 7.86 6.22
CA ALA A 37 -3.18 8.05 4.78
C ALA A 37 -4.00 6.92 4.17
N ALA A 38 -3.73 5.68 4.60
CA ALA A 38 -4.45 4.51 4.10
C ALA A 38 -5.93 4.58 4.45
N GLU A 39 -6.27 5.06 5.66
CA GLU A 39 -7.65 5.22 6.08
C GLU A 39 -8.39 6.20 5.18
N LYS A 40 -7.77 7.34 4.87
CA LYS A 40 -8.37 8.32 3.97
C LYS A 40 -8.59 7.74 2.58
N LEU A 41 -7.61 7.00 2.08
CA LEU A 41 -7.72 6.37 0.77
C LEU A 41 -8.84 5.34 0.75
N ALA A 42 -8.95 4.53 1.80
CA ALA A 42 -10.04 3.56 1.89
C ALA A 42 -11.40 4.25 1.93
N ASN A 43 -11.51 5.38 2.65
CA ASN A 43 -12.77 6.14 2.69
C ASN A 43 -13.14 6.66 1.31
N VAL A 44 -12.17 7.16 0.56
CA VAL A 44 -12.42 7.73 -0.77
C VAL A 44 -12.81 6.63 -1.77
N THR A 45 -12.15 5.49 -1.69
CA THR A 45 -12.34 4.43 -2.70
C THR A 45 -13.42 3.42 -2.33
N GLY A 46 -13.83 3.37 -1.07
CA GLY A 46 -14.68 2.29 -0.59
C GLY A 46 -13.92 0.98 -0.43
N GLY A 47 -12.58 1.02 -0.52
CA GLY A 47 -11.76 -0.17 -0.42
C GLY A 47 -11.64 -0.71 0.99
N GLU A 48 -11.20 -1.94 1.07
CA GLU A 48 -10.96 -2.60 2.35
C GLU A 48 -9.54 -2.31 2.82
N LEU A 49 -9.40 -1.92 4.09
CA LEU A 49 -8.09 -1.70 4.69
C LEU A 49 -7.45 -3.03 5.08
N TYR A 50 -6.16 -3.16 4.83
CA TYR A 50 -5.41 -4.32 5.27
C TYR A 50 -4.03 -3.89 5.76
N ALA A 51 -3.77 -4.04 7.05
CA ALA A 51 -2.47 -3.72 7.62
C ALA A 51 -1.48 -4.87 7.36
N ILE A 52 -0.33 -4.53 6.78
CA ILE A 52 0.77 -5.47 6.65
C ILE A 52 1.53 -5.42 7.98
N VAL A 53 1.37 -6.46 8.79
CA VAL A 53 1.89 -6.47 10.16
C VAL A 53 3.21 -7.23 10.19
N PRO A 54 4.31 -6.60 10.63
CA PRO A 54 5.57 -7.32 10.77
C PRO A 54 5.46 -8.38 11.86
N ALA A 55 6.05 -9.55 11.61
CA ALA A 55 6.07 -10.61 12.62
C ALA A 55 6.77 -10.12 13.89
N GLN A 56 7.80 -9.29 13.73
CA GLN A 56 8.46 -8.61 14.84
C GLN A 56 8.21 -7.12 14.69
N PRO A 57 7.47 -6.51 15.62
CA PRO A 57 7.19 -5.07 15.54
C PRO A 57 8.48 -4.26 15.56
N TYR A 58 8.47 -3.12 14.86
CA TYR A 58 9.62 -2.22 14.85
C TYR A 58 9.59 -1.33 16.09
N THR A 59 10.68 -1.36 16.86
CA THR A 59 10.84 -0.47 18.02
C THR A 59 11.41 0.88 17.57
N SER A 60 11.44 1.85 18.49
CA SER A 60 12.09 3.12 18.18
C SER A 60 13.55 2.95 17.80
N ALA A 61 14.25 2.05 18.48
CA ALA A 61 15.64 1.75 18.15
C ALA A 61 15.77 1.11 16.76
N ASP A 62 14.83 0.25 16.40
CA ASP A 62 14.81 -0.38 15.08
C ASP A 62 14.65 0.65 13.97
N LEU A 63 13.95 1.74 14.24
CA LEU A 63 13.62 2.77 13.25
C LEU A 63 14.65 3.89 13.20
N ASP A 64 15.70 3.83 14.02
CA ASP A 64 16.70 4.90 14.08
C ASP A 64 17.59 4.86 12.83
N TRP A 65 17.23 5.67 11.85
CA TRP A 65 17.94 5.72 10.57
C TRP A 65 19.32 6.37 10.69
N ASN A 66 19.61 7.05 11.80
CA ASN A 66 20.93 7.60 12.05
C ASN A 66 21.91 6.53 12.56
N ASP A 67 21.39 5.43 13.08
CA ASP A 67 22.21 4.33 13.58
C ASP A 67 22.39 3.29 12.47
N LYS A 68 23.61 3.18 11.97
CA LYS A 68 23.93 2.24 10.88
C LYS A 68 23.70 0.79 11.28
N ARG A 69 23.60 0.50 12.57
CA ARG A 69 23.37 -0.84 13.09
C ARG A 69 21.91 -1.12 13.40
N SER A 70 21.04 -0.13 13.21
CA SER A 70 19.63 -0.35 13.49
C SER A 70 19.05 -1.38 12.51
N ARG A 71 17.93 -1.96 12.90
CA ARG A 71 17.23 -2.96 12.09
C ARG A 71 16.88 -2.39 10.72
N SER A 72 16.28 -1.19 10.69
CA SER A 72 15.86 -0.59 9.43
C SER A 72 17.07 -0.31 8.53
N SER A 73 18.19 0.19 9.10
CA SER A 73 19.40 0.42 8.33
C SER A 73 19.92 -0.88 7.71
N GLY A 74 19.95 -1.95 8.49
CA GLY A 74 20.41 -3.25 8.00
C GLY A 74 19.52 -3.79 6.89
N GLU A 75 18.21 -3.68 7.07
CA GLU A 75 17.27 -4.16 6.05
C GLU A 75 17.40 -3.37 4.75
N MET A 76 17.51 -2.05 4.85
CA MET A 76 17.60 -1.23 3.65
C MET A 76 18.93 -1.38 2.92
N ASN A 77 19.99 -1.70 3.63
CA ASN A 77 21.28 -1.99 3.01
C ASN A 77 21.38 -3.39 2.43
N ALA A 78 20.40 -4.23 2.67
CA ALA A 78 20.35 -5.60 2.16
C ALA A 78 19.14 -5.76 1.24
N PRO A 79 19.33 -5.56 -0.08
CA PRO A 79 18.21 -5.59 -1.02
C PRO A 79 17.40 -6.88 -1.00
N LYS A 80 17.99 -7.99 -0.57
CA LYS A 80 17.33 -9.27 -0.50
C LYS A 80 16.69 -9.55 0.85
N SER A 81 16.78 -8.62 1.79
CA SER A 81 16.14 -8.77 3.09
C SER A 81 14.63 -8.89 2.93
N ARG A 82 14.03 -9.84 3.64
CA ARG A 82 12.58 -10.06 3.58
C ARG A 82 12.05 -10.25 4.98
N PRO A 83 11.83 -9.14 5.71
CA PRO A 83 11.24 -9.25 7.06
C PRO A 83 9.93 -10.00 7.01
N ALA A 84 9.74 -10.93 7.93
CA ALA A 84 8.53 -11.75 7.94
C ALA A 84 7.31 -10.92 8.33
N ILE A 85 6.18 -11.25 7.71
CA ILE A 85 4.90 -10.62 8.02
C ILE A 85 4.05 -11.62 8.82
N LYS A 86 3.18 -11.05 9.64
CA LYS A 86 2.26 -11.83 10.46
C LYS A 86 0.98 -12.06 9.67
N GLY A 87 0.81 -13.28 9.20
CA GLY A 87 -0.38 -13.63 8.44
C GLY A 87 -0.31 -13.19 6.98
N ARG A 88 -1.40 -13.41 6.28
CA ARG A 88 -1.55 -13.12 4.85
C ARG A 88 -2.98 -12.69 4.58
N LYS A 89 -3.18 -11.99 3.47
CA LYS A 89 -4.53 -11.71 2.99
C LYS A 89 -5.00 -12.92 2.20
N GLU A 90 -5.66 -13.86 2.88
CA GLU A 90 -6.01 -15.15 2.29
C GLU A 90 -6.91 -15.03 1.07
N ASN A 91 -7.81 -14.04 1.07
CA ASN A 91 -8.73 -13.86 -0.04
C ASN A 91 -8.29 -12.77 -1.01
N ILE A 92 -6.97 -12.59 -1.18
CA ILE A 92 -6.47 -11.52 -2.06
C ILE A 92 -6.93 -11.71 -3.50
N ALA A 93 -7.24 -12.95 -3.89
CA ALA A 93 -7.74 -13.23 -5.22
C ALA A 93 -9.04 -12.51 -5.54
N ASP A 94 -9.81 -12.15 -4.51
CA ASP A 94 -11.10 -11.48 -4.70
C ASP A 94 -10.97 -10.01 -5.12
N TYR A 95 -9.78 -9.45 -5.06
CA TYR A 95 -9.57 -8.02 -5.32
C TYR A 95 -8.98 -7.81 -6.71
N ASP A 96 -9.44 -6.74 -7.35
CA ASP A 96 -8.97 -6.38 -8.70
C ASP A 96 -7.93 -5.28 -8.65
N VAL A 97 -7.98 -4.45 -7.63
CA VAL A 97 -7.10 -3.31 -7.45
C VAL A 97 -6.47 -3.40 -6.07
N ILE A 98 -5.14 -3.30 -6.05
CA ILE A 98 -4.38 -3.33 -4.80
C ILE A 98 -3.59 -2.03 -4.70
N PHE A 99 -3.98 -1.17 -3.76
CA PHE A 99 -3.12 -0.06 -3.37
C PHE A 99 -2.12 -0.59 -2.35
N ILE A 100 -0.87 -0.18 -2.48
CA ILE A 100 0.19 -0.59 -1.54
C ILE A 100 0.82 0.66 -0.97
N GLY A 101 0.69 0.86 0.34
CA GLY A 101 1.17 2.05 1.01
C GLY A 101 2.34 1.78 1.96
N TYR A 102 3.25 2.74 2.06
CA TYR A 102 4.43 2.59 2.88
C TYR A 102 5.09 3.93 3.20
N PRO A 103 5.83 4.00 4.32
CA PRO A 103 6.72 5.14 4.55
C PRO A 103 7.98 4.96 3.70
N ILE A 104 8.47 6.02 3.10
CA ILE A 104 9.68 5.93 2.28
C ILE A 104 10.90 5.91 3.19
N TRP A 105 11.73 4.88 3.06
CA TRP A 105 12.99 4.73 3.76
C TRP A 105 14.13 4.75 2.73
N TRP A 106 15.04 5.73 2.84
CA TRP A 106 16.16 5.88 1.90
C TRP A 106 15.70 5.81 0.44
N ASP A 107 14.66 6.57 0.12
CA ASP A 107 14.11 6.68 -1.24
C ASP A 107 13.55 5.36 -1.79
N LEU A 108 13.28 4.40 -0.93
CA LEU A 108 12.77 3.08 -1.31
C LEU A 108 11.59 2.71 -0.40
N ALA A 109 10.86 1.68 -0.82
CA ALA A 109 9.88 1.06 0.06
C ALA A 109 10.62 0.18 1.08
N PRO A 110 10.13 0.09 2.32
CA PRO A 110 10.69 -0.86 3.28
C PRO A 110 10.63 -2.29 2.73
N ARG A 111 11.60 -3.11 3.09
CA ARG A 111 11.69 -4.48 2.55
C ARG A 111 10.49 -5.35 2.88
N ILE A 112 9.73 -5.00 3.91
CA ILE A 112 8.50 -5.73 4.24
C ILE A 112 7.47 -5.62 3.11
N ILE A 113 7.52 -4.56 2.31
CA ILE A 113 6.67 -4.43 1.13
C ILE A 113 7.04 -5.48 0.09
N ASN A 114 8.33 -5.74 -0.08
CA ASN A 114 8.77 -6.82 -0.96
C ASN A 114 8.24 -8.17 -0.45
N THR A 115 8.30 -8.38 0.86
CA THR A 115 7.74 -9.59 1.47
C THR A 115 6.27 -9.75 1.13
N PHE A 116 5.49 -8.66 1.27
CA PHE A 116 4.06 -8.71 0.96
C PHE A 116 3.81 -9.07 -0.51
N ILE A 117 4.52 -8.40 -1.42
CA ILE A 117 4.33 -8.63 -2.86
C ILE A 117 4.68 -10.07 -3.23
N GLU A 118 5.77 -10.60 -2.64
CA GLU A 118 6.25 -11.93 -2.99
C GLU A 118 5.44 -13.04 -2.32
N SER A 119 4.72 -12.73 -1.27
CA SER A 119 3.91 -13.73 -0.55
C SER A 119 2.45 -13.77 -1.00
N HIS A 120 2.06 -12.93 -1.92
CA HIS A 120 0.70 -12.86 -2.45
C HIS A 120 0.75 -12.88 -3.97
N ASP A 121 -0.29 -13.43 -4.59
CA ASP A 121 -0.39 -13.44 -6.05
C ASP A 121 -1.12 -12.18 -6.52
N LEU A 122 -0.36 -11.24 -7.07
CA LEU A 122 -0.90 -9.98 -7.58
C LEU A 122 -1.04 -9.97 -9.09
N LYS A 123 -0.79 -11.09 -9.74
CA LYS A 123 -0.84 -11.17 -11.20
C LYS A 123 -2.24 -10.85 -11.71
N GLY A 124 -2.29 -10.03 -12.74
CA GLY A 124 -3.56 -9.65 -13.35
C GLY A 124 -4.30 -8.54 -12.64
N LYS A 125 -3.80 -8.09 -11.49
CA LYS A 125 -4.43 -7.02 -10.72
C LYS A 125 -3.78 -5.69 -11.07
N THR A 126 -4.52 -4.61 -10.87
CA THR A 126 -3.96 -3.26 -10.94
C THR A 126 -3.29 -2.95 -9.61
N VAL A 127 -2.03 -2.53 -9.64
CA VAL A 127 -1.24 -2.27 -8.41
C VAL A 127 -0.82 -0.80 -8.41
N ILE A 128 -1.13 -0.09 -7.33
CA ILE A 128 -0.93 1.35 -7.26
C ILE A 128 -0.22 1.70 -5.95
N PRO A 129 1.02 2.22 -6.01
CA PRO A 129 1.72 2.59 -4.78
C PRO A 129 1.25 3.94 -4.26
N PHE A 130 1.24 4.08 -2.95
CA PHE A 130 1.15 5.39 -2.30
C PHE A 130 2.13 5.39 -1.13
N ALA A 131 2.54 6.58 -0.71
CA ALA A 131 3.56 6.63 0.32
C ALA A 131 3.46 7.90 1.14
N THR A 132 4.12 7.86 2.29
CA THR A 132 4.35 9.02 3.13
C THR A 132 5.85 9.21 3.30
N SER A 133 6.29 10.44 3.46
CA SER A 133 7.72 10.74 3.55
C SER A 133 7.95 12.09 4.21
N GLY A 134 9.08 12.21 4.91
CA GLY A 134 9.51 13.49 5.46
C GLY A 134 10.16 14.39 4.43
N GLY A 135 10.66 13.86 3.32
CA GLY A 135 11.37 14.68 2.34
C GLY A 135 11.54 14.06 0.97
N SER A 136 11.32 12.75 0.83
CA SER A 136 11.49 12.08 -0.46
C SER A 136 10.22 12.16 -1.29
N THR A 137 10.38 12.12 -2.62
CA THR A 137 9.24 11.95 -3.53
C THR A 137 8.96 10.46 -3.68
N LEU A 138 7.81 10.14 -4.30
CA LEU A 138 7.45 8.76 -4.56
C LEU A 138 8.30 8.13 -5.67
N ALA A 139 8.84 8.94 -6.56
CA ALA A 139 9.42 8.48 -7.83
C ALA A 139 10.45 7.37 -7.68
N GLY A 140 11.40 7.53 -6.78
CA GLY A 140 12.47 6.55 -6.60
C GLY A 140 11.95 5.19 -6.15
N SER A 141 11.09 5.20 -5.13
CA SER A 141 10.56 3.95 -4.60
C SER A 141 9.63 3.25 -5.59
N ALA A 142 8.80 4.02 -6.28
CA ALA A 142 7.89 3.45 -7.28
C ALA A 142 8.67 2.83 -8.45
N ALA A 143 9.72 3.52 -8.92
CA ALA A 143 10.54 3.00 -10.00
C ALA A 143 11.25 1.71 -9.60
N ALA A 144 11.74 1.65 -8.36
CA ALA A 144 12.41 0.45 -7.85
C ALA A 144 11.46 -0.75 -7.78
N LEU A 145 10.23 -0.52 -7.32
CA LEU A 145 9.23 -1.59 -7.26
C LEU A 145 8.88 -2.09 -8.66
N LYS A 146 8.68 -1.17 -9.60
CA LYS A 146 8.35 -1.53 -10.97
C LYS A 146 9.51 -2.31 -11.61
N LYS A 147 10.74 -1.91 -11.34
CA LYS A 147 11.92 -2.61 -11.86
C LYS A 147 12.04 -4.02 -11.29
N THR A 148 11.73 -4.17 -10.00
CA THR A 148 11.82 -5.47 -9.33
C THR A 148 10.70 -6.40 -9.74
N TYR A 149 9.49 -5.85 -9.97
CA TYR A 149 8.31 -6.63 -10.30
C TYR A 149 7.68 -6.14 -11.61
N PRO A 150 8.39 -6.27 -12.74
CA PRO A 150 7.93 -5.68 -14.01
C PRO A 150 6.71 -6.38 -14.60
N ALA A 151 6.38 -7.58 -14.11
CA ALA A 151 5.21 -8.31 -14.62
C ALA A 151 3.89 -7.80 -14.04
N LEU A 152 3.94 -7.01 -12.96
CA LEU A 152 2.72 -6.47 -12.37
C LEU A 152 2.24 -5.25 -13.15
N ASN A 153 0.93 -5.02 -13.07
CA ASN A 153 0.31 -3.89 -13.79
C ASN A 153 0.32 -2.65 -12.88
N TRP A 154 1.42 -1.93 -12.90
CA TRP A 154 1.62 -0.74 -12.07
C TRP A 154 0.90 0.46 -12.67
N ARG A 155 0.18 1.21 -11.82
CA ARG A 155 -0.35 2.51 -12.17
C ARG A 155 0.38 3.59 -11.40
N GLU A 156 0.24 4.82 -11.84
CA GLU A 156 0.93 5.94 -11.20
C GLU A 156 0.41 6.16 -9.80
N GLY A 157 1.34 6.19 -8.85
CA GLY A 157 1.01 6.39 -7.45
C GLY A 157 1.07 7.84 -7.02
N ARG A 158 0.96 8.05 -5.70
CA ARG A 158 0.98 9.40 -5.16
C ARG A 158 1.52 9.41 -3.74
N LEU A 159 2.19 10.51 -3.40
CA LEU A 159 2.62 10.79 -2.03
C LEU A 159 1.43 11.40 -1.28
N LEU A 160 1.09 10.83 -0.12
CA LEU A 160 -0.12 11.21 0.59
C LEU A 160 0.17 11.81 1.98
N ASN A 161 1.26 12.56 2.12
CA ASN A 161 1.66 13.10 3.41
C ASN A 161 0.57 13.90 4.10
N ARG A 162 -0.03 14.84 3.40
CA ARG A 162 -1.06 15.72 3.93
C ARG A 162 -2.20 15.90 2.94
N ALA A 163 -2.36 14.93 2.06
CA ALA A 163 -3.41 15.01 1.08
C ALA A 163 -4.77 14.93 1.75
N ASP A 164 -5.67 15.84 1.40
CA ASP A 164 -7.05 15.76 1.87
C ASP A 164 -7.83 14.82 0.97
N GLU A 165 -9.06 14.52 1.38
CA GLU A 165 -9.88 13.57 0.64
C GLU A 165 -10.17 14.04 -0.78
N LYS A 166 -10.30 15.34 -0.99
CA LYS A 166 -10.54 15.87 -2.31
C LYS A 166 -9.36 15.60 -3.25
N SER A 167 -8.14 15.85 -2.78
CA SER A 167 -6.94 15.57 -3.56
C SER A 167 -6.80 14.09 -3.86
N ILE A 168 -7.10 13.25 -2.87
CA ILE A 168 -7.04 11.81 -3.04
C ILE A 168 -8.06 11.37 -4.07
N ARG A 169 -9.29 11.90 -4.00
CA ARG A 169 -10.35 11.55 -4.94
C ARG A 169 -9.95 11.94 -6.37
N ASN A 170 -9.36 13.12 -6.55
CA ASN A 170 -8.91 13.54 -7.87
C ASN A 170 -7.85 12.61 -8.43
N TRP A 171 -6.91 12.18 -7.59
CA TRP A 171 -5.89 11.23 -8.01
C TRP A 171 -6.50 9.87 -8.38
N VAL A 172 -7.39 9.36 -7.55
CA VAL A 172 -8.03 8.07 -7.80
C VAL A 172 -8.84 8.12 -9.09
N ASP A 173 -9.57 9.21 -9.32
CA ASP A 173 -10.33 9.37 -10.56
C ASP A 173 -9.41 9.33 -11.78
N ASN A 174 -8.23 9.93 -11.67
CA ASN A 174 -7.25 9.91 -12.77
C ASN A 174 -6.63 8.54 -13.00
N CYS A 175 -6.70 7.66 -12.03
CA CYS A 175 -6.21 6.28 -12.21
C CYS A 175 -7.10 5.47 -13.15
N LYS A 176 -8.33 5.89 -13.33
CA LYS A 176 -9.29 5.24 -14.24
C LYS A 176 -9.43 3.75 -13.95
N LEU A 177 -9.78 3.47 -12.72
CA LEU A 177 -9.97 2.11 -12.25
C LEU A 177 -11.24 1.48 -12.83
#